data_f3ae58e4f9db9e77d084d28a1387a00f
#
_entry.id   f3ae58e4f9db9e77d084d28a1387a00f
#
_cell.length_a   1.000
_cell.length_b   1.000
_cell.length_c   1.000
_cell.angle_alpha   90.00
_cell.angle_beta   90.00
_cell.angle_gamma   90.00
#
_symmetry.space_group_name_H-M   'P 1'
#
loop_
_entity.id
_entity.type
_entity.pdbx_description
1 polymer ?
#
loop_
_entity_poly.entity_id
_entity_poly.type
_entity_poly.pdbx_seq_one_letter_code
_entity_poly.pdbx_strand_id
1 'polypeptide(L)'
;MPRREVIVTEAADLFARSGYAAVGMDDIGAAAGVTGPAIYRHFDGKAAVLAAVFDRIIDAVDLVDTVDRVDETSGAAAAADLLRQLIGAYARGVADRRRLMAVFVTQVHHLPPEHAVRLRERQRVLVRRWRDQVGRIHPDWSAEQVRTAVHAVFGLLNSVGTFDSPLSDGELAEQLAGLAAAALALGD
;
A
#
# COMPACT_ATOMS: atom_id res chain seq x y z
N MET A 1 -1.36 -23.13 1.20
CA MET A 1 -2.00 -21.88 1.68
C MET A 1 -3.31 -22.20 2.39
N PRO A 2 -3.64 -21.54 3.50
CA PRO A 2 -4.97 -21.64 4.12
C PRO A 2 -6.06 -21.24 3.12
N ARG A 3 -7.21 -21.90 3.15
CA ARG A 3 -8.30 -21.67 2.18
C ARG A 3 -8.77 -20.21 2.15
N ARG A 4 -8.79 -19.56 3.32
CA ARG A 4 -9.13 -18.14 3.44
C ARG A 4 -8.20 -17.23 2.63
N GLU A 5 -6.91 -17.52 2.61
CA GLU A 5 -5.92 -16.75 1.83
C GLU A 5 -6.10 -16.93 0.32
N VAL A 6 -6.44 -18.13 -0.13
CA VAL A 6 -6.77 -18.37 -1.54
C VAL A 6 -7.95 -17.52 -1.96
N ILE A 7 -9.04 -17.51 -1.17
CA ILE A 7 -10.22 -16.69 -1.43
C ILE A 7 -9.85 -15.20 -1.54
N VAL A 8 -9.04 -14.68 -0.63
CA VAL A 8 -8.62 -13.25 -0.64
C VAL A 8 -7.75 -12.94 -1.87
N THR A 9 -6.88 -13.86 -2.28
CA THR A 9 -6.04 -13.67 -3.47
C THR A 9 -6.87 -13.61 -4.74
N GLU A 10 -7.78 -14.59 -4.95
CA GLU A 10 -8.64 -14.62 -6.12
C GLU A 10 -9.61 -13.44 -6.16
N ALA A 11 -10.15 -13.06 -5.00
CA ALA A 11 -11.02 -11.89 -4.89
C ALA A 11 -10.27 -10.59 -5.26
N ALA A 12 -9.03 -10.43 -4.83
CA ALA A 12 -8.22 -9.27 -5.19
C ALA A 12 -8.02 -9.18 -6.71
N ASP A 13 -7.72 -10.32 -7.36
CA ASP A 13 -7.57 -10.39 -8.81
C ASP A 13 -8.87 -10.06 -9.56
N LEU A 14 -10.01 -10.56 -9.08
CA LEU A 14 -11.33 -10.26 -9.66
C LEU A 14 -11.69 -8.77 -9.47
N PHE A 15 -11.50 -8.21 -8.27
CA PHE A 15 -11.79 -6.81 -8.00
C PHE A 15 -10.88 -5.86 -8.80
N ALA A 16 -9.62 -6.23 -9.01
CA ALA A 16 -8.69 -5.44 -9.83
C ALA A 16 -9.12 -5.41 -11.31
N ARG A 17 -9.56 -6.55 -11.86
CA ARG A 17 -9.93 -6.66 -13.28
C ARG A 17 -11.34 -6.17 -13.60
N SER A 18 -12.29 -6.48 -12.74
CA SER A 18 -13.72 -6.29 -13.05
C SER A 18 -14.39 -5.22 -12.17
N GLY A 19 -13.67 -4.70 -11.17
CA GLY A 19 -14.21 -3.79 -10.18
C GLY A 19 -15.09 -4.49 -9.13
N TYR A 20 -15.19 -3.89 -7.94
CA TYR A 20 -15.93 -4.46 -6.82
C TYR A 20 -17.42 -4.69 -7.13
N ALA A 21 -18.06 -3.75 -7.82
CA ALA A 21 -19.51 -3.82 -8.08
C ALA A 21 -19.90 -5.05 -8.92
N ALA A 22 -19.11 -5.37 -9.94
CA ALA A 22 -19.40 -6.41 -10.92
C ALA A 22 -19.12 -7.85 -10.43
N VAL A 23 -18.36 -8.03 -9.33
CA VAL A 23 -17.96 -9.34 -8.82
C VAL A 23 -18.93 -9.82 -7.75
N GLY A 24 -19.45 -11.04 -7.88
CA GLY A 24 -20.29 -11.72 -6.89
C GLY A 24 -19.51 -12.69 -5.99
N MET A 25 -20.15 -13.15 -4.91
CA MET A 25 -19.57 -14.18 -4.04
C MET A 25 -19.38 -15.51 -4.77
N ASP A 26 -20.26 -15.84 -5.72
CA ASP A 26 -20.16 -17.06 -6.52
C ASP A 26 -18.96 -17.02 -7.48
N ASP A 27 -18.66 -15.83 -8.04
CA ASP A 27 -17.48 -15.65 -8.90
C ASP A 27 -16.20 -15.87 -8.11
N ILE A 28 -16.14 -15.30 -6.89
CA ILE A 28 -14.99 -15.48 -5.97
C ILE A 28 -14.87 -16.95 -5.56
N GLY A 29 -15.99 -17.59 -5.24
CA GLY A 29 -16.03 -19.01 -4.89
C GLY A 29 -15.51 -19.90 -6.01
N ALA A 30 -15.98 -19.67 -7.23
CA ALA A 30 -15.54 -20.41 -8.42
C ALA A 30 -14.04 -20.22 -8.67
N ALA A 31 -13.53 -18.98 -8.62
CA ALA A 31 -12.11 -18.69 -8.80
C ALA A 31 -11.23 -19.34 -7.71
N ALA A 32 -11.69 -19.35 -6.46
CA ALA A 32 -10.98 -19.97 -5.34
C ALA A 32 -11.14 -21.51 -5.27
N GLY A 33 -11.91 -22.12 -6.17
CA GLY A 33 -12.20 -23.54 -6.16
C GLY A 33 -12.98 -24.00 -4.92
N VAL A 34 -13.91 -23.16 -4.42
CA VAL A 34 -14.82 -23.49 -3.32
C VAL A 34 -16.27 -23.40 -3.76
N THR A 35 -17.14 -24.20 -3.13
CA THR A 35 -18.58 -24.15 -3.41
C THR A 35 -19.20 -22.90 -2.77
N GLY A 36 -20.36 -22.43 -3.33
CA GLY A 36 -21.10 -21.28 -2.81
C GLY A 36 -21.31 -21.34 -1.28
N PRO A 37 -21.87 -22.43 -0.71
CA PRO A 37 -22.00 -22.54 0.76
C PRO A 37 -20.67 -22.55 1.52
N ALA A 38 -19.57 -22.98 0.90
CA ALA A 38 -18.28 -23.07 1.56
C ALA A 38 -17.61 -21.69 1.72
N ILE A 39 -17.82 -20.76 0.78
CA ILE A 39 -17.26 -19.41 0.89
C ILE A 39 -17.86 -18.65 2.07
N TYR A 40 -19.17 -18.84 2.34
CA TYR A 40 -19.86 -18.20 3.47
C TYR A 40 -19.42 -18.70 4.86
N ARG A 41 -18.68 -19.84 4.92
CA ARG A 41 -18.00 -20.26 6.15
C ARG A 41 -16.75 -19.44 6.48
N HIS A 42 -16.21 -18.74 5.50
CA HIS A 42 -15.00 -17.94 5.63
C HIS A 42 -15.27 -16.44 5.69
N PHE A 43 -16.34 -15.98 5.03
CA PHE A 43 -16.70 -14.57 4.92
C PHE A 43 -18.21 -14.37 4.89
N ASP A 44 -18.72 -13.45 5.70
CA ASP A 44 -20.15 -13.13 5.81
C ASP A 44 -20.73 -12.45 4.56
N GLY A 45 -19.87 -12.07 3.62
CA GLY A 45 -20.26 -11.43 2.37
C GLY A 45 -19.11 -10.73 1.66
N LYS A 46 -19.41 -10.15 0.50
CA LYS A 46 -18.42 -9.50 -0.36
C LYS A 46 -17.67 -8.35 0.32
N ALA A 47 -18.35 -7.59 1.20
CA ALA A 47 -17.73 -6.51 1.96
C ALA A 47 -16.65 -7.04 2.92
N ALA A 48 -16.89 -8.19 3.57
CA ALA A 48 -15.90 -8.83 4.45
C ALA A 48 -14.69 -9.36 3.65
N VAL A 49 -14.92 -9.85 2.43
CA VAL A 49 -13.81 -10.24 1.53
C VAL A 49 -12.98 -9.02 1.13
N LEU A 50 -13.63 -7.91 0.73
CA LEU A 50 -12.92 -6.67 0.39
C LEU A 50 -12.11 -6.15 1.58
N ALA A 51 -12.69 -6.16 2.78
CA ALA A 51 -11.97 -5.78 4.00
C ALA A 51 -10.72 -6.63 4.22
N ALA A 52 -10.80 -7.95 4.01
CA ALA A 52 -9.65 -8.84 4.11
C ALA A 52 -8.58 -8.60 3.03
N VAL A 53 -8.98 -8.18 1.82
CA VAL A 53 -8.04 -7.73 0.79
C VAL A 53 -7.29 -6.48 1.27
N PHE A 54 -7.99 -5.51 1.84
CA PHE A 54 -7.36 -4.30 2.39
C PHE A 54 -6.48 -4.57 3.61
N ASP A 55 -6.87 -5.50 4.49
CA ASP A 55 -6.01 -5.94 5.61
C ASP A 55 -4.65 -6.46 5.10
N ARG A 56 -4.63 -7.24 4.00
CA ARG A 56 -3.37 -7.69 3.38
C ARG A 56 -2.52 -6.54 2.82
N ILE A 57 -3.15 -5.48 2.33
CA ILE A 57 -2.43 -4.28 1.87
C ILE A 57 -1.81 -3.58 3.08
N ILE A 58 -2.57 -3.43 4.16
CA ILE A 58 -2.11 -2.84 5.41
C ILE A 58 -0.92 -3.64 5.98
N ASP A 59 -1.06 -4.97 6.09
CA ASP A 59 0.00 -5.84 6.59
C ASP A 59 1.28 -5.74 5.74
N ALA A 60 1.14 -5.59 4.43
CA ALA A 60 2.28 -5.38 3.53
C ALA A 60 2.97 -4.02 3.77
N VAL A 61 2.22 -3.00 4.15
CA VAL A 61 2.74 -1.68 4.52
C VAL A 61 3.39 -1.72 5.90
N ASP A 62 2.84 -2.47 6.84
CA ASP A 62 3.41 -2.64 8.19
C ASP A 62 4.77 -3.35 8.18
N LEU A 63 5.04 -4.23 7.20
CA LEU A 63 6.37 -4.82 7.00
C LEU A 63 7.44 -3.75 6.69
N VAL A 64 7.05 -2.59 6.15
CA VAL A 64 7.95 -1.44 5.95
C VAL A 64 8.31 -0.79 7.30
N ASP A 65 7.49 -0.99 8.32
CA ASP A 65 7.70 -0.45 9.67
C ASP A 65 8.80 -1.19 10.48
N THR A 66 9.30 -2.32 9.95
CA THR A 66 10.41 -3.08 10.54
C THR A 66 11.79 -2.49 10.25
N VAL A 67 11.87 -1.45 9.42
CA VAL A 67 13.12 -0.70 9.20
C VAL A 67 13.50 0.00 10.51
N ASP A 68 14.72 -0.23 10.97
CA ASP A 68 15.24 0.24 12.25
C ASP A 68 14.93 1.71 12.52
N ARG A 69 14.47 2.00 13.73
CA ARG A 69 14.22 3.37 14.18
C ARG A 69 15.56 4.10 14.30
N VAL A 70 15.75 5.10 13.49
CA VAL A 70 16.85 6.05 13.69
C VAL A 70 16.53 6.86 14.96
N ASP A 71 17.52 6.98 15.84
CA ASP A 71 17.41 7.75 17.07
C ASP A 71 16.91 9.18 16.74
N GLU A 72 15.99 9.70 17.55
CA GLU A 72 15.43 11.06 17.37
C GLU A 72 16.48 12.16 17.39
N THR A 73 17.68 11.87 17.92
CA THR A 73 18.83 12.77 17.96
C THR A 73 19.70 12.73 16.70
N SER A 74 19.42 11.83 15.76
CA SER A 74 20.21 11.66 14.53
C SER A 74 20.04 12.84 13.59
N GLY A 75 21.14 13.30 12.98
CA GLY A 75 21.15 14.43 12.05
C GLY A 75 20.45 14.18 10.72
N ALA A 76 20.40 15.20 9.86
CA ALA A 76 19.72 15.15 8.55
C ALA A 76 20.21 14.02 7.64
N ALA A 77 21.51 13.69 7.66
CA ALA A 77 22.06 12.59 6.86
C ALA A 77 21.46 11.23 7.26
N ALA A 78 21.39 10.94 8.57
CA ALA A 78 20.78 9.68 9.03
C ALA A 78 19.27 9.64 8.75
N ALA A 79 18.59 10.78 8.81
CA ALA A 79 17.19 10.89 8.42
C ALA A 79 16.99 10.62 6.92
N ALA A 80 17.89 11.09 6.07
CA ALA A 80 17.87 10.82 4.63
C ALA A 80 18.11 9.35 4.31
N ASP A 81 19.07 8.70 4.98
CA ASP A 81 19.33 7.27 4.80
C ASP A 81 18.15 6.41 5.24
N LEU A 82 17.55 6.71 6.38
CA LEU A 82 16.33 6.04 6.82
C LEU A 82 15.19 6.23 5.80
N LEU A 83 15.00 7.45 5.32
CA LEU A 83 13.93 7.74 4.37
C LEU A 83 14.14 7.02 3.04
N ARG A 84 15.39 6.93 2.53
CA ARG A 84 15.72 6.10 1.34
C ARG A 84 15.37 4.63 1.56
N GLN A 85 15.70 4.08 2.72
CA GLN A 85 15.35 2.69 3.07
C GLN A 85 13.83 2.48 3.11
N LEU A 86 13.08 3.40 3.74
CA LEU A 86 11.62 3.37 3.80
C LEU A 86 11.00 3.46 2.40
N ILE A 87 11.48 4.37 1.55
CA ILE A 87 11.05 4.51 0.16
C ILE A 87 11.30 3.21 -0.61
N GLY A 88 12.51 2.66 -0.52
CA GLY A 88 12.87 1.42 -1.22
C GLY A 88 12.04 0.23 -0.75
N ALA A 89 11.81 0.09 0.56
CA ALA A 89 10.97 -0.98 1.10
C ALA A 89 9.50 -0.82 0.65
N TYR A 90 8.96 0.40 0.70
CA TYR A 90 7.61 0.70 0.23
C TYR A 90 7.46 0.43 -1.27
N ALA A 91 8.38 0.93 -2.10
CA ALA A 91 8.38 0.73 -3.54
C ALA A 91 8.37 -0.77 -3.92
N ARG A 92 9.22 -1.58 -3.27
CA ARG A 92 9.20 -3.04 -3.43
C ARG A 92 7.85 -3.63 -3.03
N GLY A 93 7.35 -3.24 -1.85
CA GLY A 93 6.08 -3.75 -1.34
C GLY A 93 4.89 -3.50 -2.28
N VAL A 94 4.81 -2.32 -2.90
CA VAL A 94 3.75 -1.98 -3.86
C VAL A 94 3.97 -2.60 -5.24
N ALA A 95 5.21 -2.68 -5.72
CA ALA A 95 5.54 -3.30 -7.00
C ALA A 95 5.24 -4.80 -7.01
N ASP A 96 5.67 -5.53 -5.96
CA ASP A 96 5.38 -6.96 -5.78
C ASP A 96 3.86 -7.27 -5.70
N ARG A 97 3.04 -6.25 -5.40
CA ARG A 97 1.60 -6.40 -5.14
C ARG A 97 0.75 -5.47 -6.00
N ARG A 98 1.16 -5.23 -7.25
CA ARG A 98 0.47 -4.30 -8.17
C ARG A 98 -1.05 -4.50 -8.22
N ARG A 99 -1.51 -5.76 -8.25
CA ARG A 99 -2.95 -6.08 -8.28
C ARG A 99 -3.68 -5.65 -7.00
N LEU A 100 -3.06 -5.85 -5.83
CA LEU A 100 -3.62 -5.34 -4.57
C LEU A 100 -3.65 -3.82 -4.56
N MET A 101 -2.62 -3.17 -5.10
CA MET A 101 -2.58 -1.71 -5.21
C MET A 101 -3.63 -1.17 -6.18
N ALA A 102 -3.94 -1.89 -7.27
CA ALA A 102 -5.05 -1.53 -8.14
C ALA A 102 -6.40 -1.53 -7.39
N VAL A 103 -6.65 -2.54 -6.56
CA VAL A 103 -7.84 -2.56 -5.69
C VAL A 103 -7.80 -1.41 -4.68
N PHE A 104 -6.66 -1.17 -4.06
CA PHE A 104 -6.50 -0.10 -3.08
C PHE A 104 -6.87 1.27 -3.67
N VAL A 105 -6.29 1.61 -4.81
CA VAL A 105 -6.50 2.94 -5.43
C VAL A 105 -7.92 3.11 -5.96
N THR A 106 -8.51 2.05 -6.53
CA THR A 106 -9.78 2.16 -7.26
C THR A 106 -11.01 1.78 -6.44
N GLN A 107 -10.88 0.94 -5.40
CA GLN A 107 -12.02 0.36 -4.68
C GLN A 107 -12.15 0.80 -3.21
N VAL A 108 -11.25 1.68 -2.72
CA VAL A 108 -11.25 2.12 -1.30
C VAL A 108 -12.59 2.72 -0.85
N HIS A 109 -13.34 3.33 -1.75
CA HIS A 109 -14.63 3.94 -1.46
C HIS A 109 -15.76 2.92 -1.21
N HIS A 110 -15.55 1.65 -1.55
CA HIS A 110 -16.48 0.55 -1.23
C HIS A 110 -16.18 -0.11 0.12
N LEU A 111 -15.10 0.32 0.80
CA LEU A 111 -14.72 -0.27 2.07
C LEU A 111 -15.73 0.10 3.17
N PRO A 112 -16.20 -0.85 3.99
CA PRO A 112 -17.08 -0.54 5.11
C PRO A 112 -16.47 0.51 6.06
N PRO A 113 -17.28 1.39 6.67
CA PRO A 113 -16.78 2.53 7.45
C PRO A 113 -15.79 2.15 8.55
N GLU A 114 -16.02 1.05 9.28
CA GLU A 114 -15.15 0.55 10.35
C GLU A 114 -13.77 0.15 9.83
N HIS A 115 -13.70 -0.49 8.66
CA HIS A 115 -12.45 -0.85 8.00
C HIS A 115 -11.74 0.38 7.42
N ALA A 116 -12.51 1.33 6.89
CA ALA A 116 -11.96 2.59 6.38
C ALA A 116 -11.33 3.44 7.51
N VAL A 117 -11.86 3.39 8.73
CA VAL A 117 -11.26 4.04 9.91
C VAL A 117 -9.91 3.40 10.23
N ARG A 118 -9.84 2.08 10.32
CA ARG A 118 -8.58 1.34 10.59
C ARG A 118 -7.53 1.63 9.52
N LEU A 119 -7.91 1.61 8.25
CA LEU A 119 -7.00 1.94 7.14
C LEU A 119 -6.43 3.35 7.30
N ARG A 120 -7.29 4.35 7.53
CA ARG A 120 -6.85 5.75 7.73
C ARG A 120 -5.91 5.92 8.92
N GLU A 121 -6.16 5.21 10.03
CA GLU A 121 -5.26 5.23 11.19
C GLU A 121 -3.86 4.72 10.83
N ARG A 122 -3.76 3.57 10.14
CA ARG A 122 -2.48 3.02 9.70
C ARG A 122 -1.76 3.96 8.73
N GLN A 123 -2.48 4.52 7.77
CA GLN A 123 -1.92 5.52 6.85
C GLN A 123 -1.41 6.77 7.59
N ARG A 124 -2.13 7.25 8.62
CA ARG A 124 -1.68 8.40 9.42
C ARG A 124 -0.36 8.14 10.13
N VAL A 125 -0.18 6.95 10.70
CA VAL A 125 1.07 6.56 11.36
C VAL A 125 2.22 6.58 10.36
N LEU A 126 2.05 5.92 9.21
CA LEU A 126 3.07 5.87 8.17
C LEU A 126 3.42 7.27 7.63
N VAL A 127 2.40 8.07 7.27
CA VAL A 127 2.59 9.44 6.77
C VAL A 127 3.30 10.32 7.80
N ARG A 128 2.96 10.20 9.10
CA ARG A 128 3.63 10.95 10.16
C ARG A 128 5.11 10.62 10.20
N ARG A 129 5.46 9.33 10.21
CA ARG A 129 6.85 8.88 10.23
C ARG A 129 7.68 9.48 9.07
N TRP A 130 7.12 9.47 7.86
CA TRP A 130 7.82 10.07 6.71
C TRP A 130 7.93 11.58 6.84
N ARG A 131 6.88 12.26 7.30
CA ARG A 131 6.92 13.72 7.55
C ARG A 131 7.99 14.11 8.55
N ASP A 132 8.17 13.33 9.61
CA ASP A 132 9.18 13.59 10.62
C ASP A 132 10.60 13.53 10.02
N GLN A 133 10.86 12.56 9.13
CA GLN A 133 12.16 12.48 8.43
C GLN A 133 12.33 13.63 7.41
N VAL A 134 11.33 13.89 6.57
CA VAL A 134 11.39 14.99 5.60
C VAL A 134 11.60 16.35 6.28
N GLY A 135 10.93 16.60 7.41
CA GLY A 135 11.12 17.83 8.17
C GLY A 135 12.54 17.99 8.76
N ARG A 136 13.21 16.88 9.10
CA ARG A 136 14.62 16.91 9.57
C ARG A 136 15.60 17.17 8.42
N ILE A 137 15.29 16.66 7.23
CA ILE A 137 16.13 16.85 6.03
C ILE A 137 15.98 18.27 5.49
N HIS A 138 14.78 18.83 5.56
CA HIS A 138 14.43 20.14 5.04
C HIS A 138 13.89 21.07 6.14
N PRO A 139 14.75 21.56 7.05
CA PRO A 139 14.32 22.39 8.17
C PRO A 139 13.72 23.75 7.74
N ASP A 140 14.01 24.16 6.50
CA ASP A 140 13.49 25.41 5.92
C ASP A 140 12.09 25.25 5.28
N TRP A 141 11.58 24.02 5.18
CA TRP A 141 10.26 23.79 4.62
C TRP A 141 9.17 24.00 5.67
N SER A 142 8.07 24.64 5.26
CA SER A 142 6.90 24.73 6.13
C SER A 142 6.25 23.35 6.35
N ALA A 143 5.46 23.21 7.40
CA ALA A 143 4.73 21.98 7.69
C ALA A 143 3.80 21.57 6.53
N GLU A 144 3.24 22.55 5.79
CA GLU A 144 2.41 22.33 4.62
C GLU A 144 3.21 21.83 3.42
N GLN A 145 4.43 22.35 3.21
CA GLN A 145 5.34 21.89 2.16
C GLN A 145 5.76 20.44 2.42
N VAL A 146 6.18 20.11 3.65
CA VAL A 146 6.51 18.75 4.07
C VAL A 146 5.33 17.81 3.86
N ARG A 147 4.13 18.22 4.29
CA ARG A 147 2.91 17.42 4.11
C ARG A 147 2.62 17.16 2.65
N THR A 148 2.69 18.19 1.82
CA THR A 148 2.41 18.11 0.38
C THR A 148 3.41 17.19 -0.31
N ALA A 149 4.70 17.33 -0.05
CA ALA A 149 5.75 16.51 -0.62
C ALA A 149 5.58 15.02 -0.28
N VAL A 150 5.31 14.70 0.99
CA VAL A 150 5.07 13.32 1.42
C VAL A 150 3.83 12.72 0.74
N HIS A 151 2.72 13.46 0.65
CA HIS A 151 1.53 12.97 -0.05
C HIS A 151 1.75 12.81 -1.55
N ALA A 152 2.51 13.70 -2.21
CA ALA A 152 2.86 13.56 -3.61
C ALA A 152 3.68 12.30 -3.87
N VAL A 153 4.65 12.01 -3.01
CA VAL A 153 5.47 10.79 -3.09
C VAL A 153 4.65 9.53 -2.88
N PHE A 154 3.72 9.50 -1.92
CA PHE A 154 2.80 8.37 -1.80
C PHE A 154 1.91 8.20 -3.04
N GLY A 155 1.44 9.30 -3.64
CA GLY A 155 0.73 9.25 -4.92
C GLY A 155 1.57 8.65 -6.04
N LEU A 156 2.84 9.07 -6.15
CA LEU A 156 3.81 8.52 -7.10
C LEU A 156 4.02 7.01 -6.88
N LEU A 157 4.32 6.58 -5.66
CA LEU A 157 4.58 5.18 -5.36
C LEU A 157 3.34 4.30 -5.57
N ASN A 158 2.15 4.80 -5.22
CA ASN A 158 0.89 4.07 -5.39
C ASN A 158 0.38 4.04 -6.83
N SER A 159 0.98 4.82 -7.74
CA SER A 159 0.58 4.85 -9.16
C SER A 159 0.66 3.48 -9.84
N VAL A 160 1.46 2.55 -9.31
CA VAL A 160 1.54 1.16 -9.79
C VAL A 160 0.18 0.46 -9.89
N GLY A 161 -0.81 0.92 -9.15
CA GLY A 161 -2.19 0.41 -9.20
C GLY A 161 -3.04 1.00 -10.35
N THR A 162 -2.53 1.95 -11.12
CA THR A 162 -3.30 2.71 -12.12
C THR A 162 -2.84 2.54 -13.55
N PHE A 163 -1.69 1.87 -13.78
CA PHE A 163 -1.15 1.63 -15.11
C PHE A 163 -0.42 0.29 -15.19
N ASP A 164 -0.34 -0.26 -16.40
CA ASP A 164 0.45 -1.45 -16.68
C ASP A 164 1.88 -1.05 -17.08
N SER A 165 2.86 -1.55 -16.32
CA SER A 165 4.27 -1.37 -16.63
C SER A 165 4.85 -2.62 -17.25
N PRO A 166 5.65 -2.51 -18.33
CA PRO A 166 6.39 -3.63 -18.91
C PRO A 166 7.62 -4.04 -18.07
N LEU A 167 8.01 -3.23 -17.10
CA LEU A 167 9.13 -3.51 -16.21
C LEU A 167 8.82 -4.68 -15.28
N SER A 168 9.84 -5.45 -14.92
CA SER A 168 9.74 -6.41 -13.81
C SER A 168 9.43 -5.68 -12.51
N ASP A 169 8.95 -6.41 -11.49
CA ASP A 169 8.62 -5.82 -10.19
C ASP A 169 9.85 -5.16 -9.54
N GLY A 170 11.03 -5.75 -9.70
CA GLY A 170 12.30 -5.18 -9.21
C GLY A 170 12.68 -3.87 -9.90
N GLU A 171 12.69 -3.86 -11.24
CA GLU A 171 13.00 -2.67 -12.02
C GLU A 171 12.02 -1.54 -11.75
N LEU A 172 10.73 -1.87 -11.65
CA LEU A 172 9.69 -0.89 -11.32
C LEU A 172 9.89 -0.31 -9.92
N ALA A 173 10.22 -1.15 -8.94
CA ALA A 173 10.49 -0.70 -7.57
C ALA A 173 11.69 0.24 -7.51
N GLU A 174 12.80 -0.10 -8.21
CA GLU A 174 13.99 0.75 -8.28
C GLU A 174 13.69 2.09 -8.96
N GLN A 175 12.97 2.07 -10.08
CA GLN A 175 12.58 3.29 -10.79
C GLN A 175 11.72 4.21 -9.92
N LEU A 176 10.70 3.66 -9.25
CA LEU A 176 9.81 4.41 -8.37
C LEU A 176 10.54 4.95 -7.15
N ALA A 177 11.44 4.16 -6.55
CA ALA A 177 12.24 4.61 -5.42
C ALA A 177 13.17 5.77 -5.80
N GLY A 178 13.82 5.70 -6.96
CA GLY A 178 14.65 6.78 -7.48
C GLY A 178 13.85 8.07 -7.72
N LEU A 179 12.69 7.97 -8.37
CA LEU A 179 11.79 9.10 -8.59
C LEU A 179 11.28 9.72 -7.27
N ALA A 180 10.95 8.89 -6.30
CA ALA A 180 10.49 9.34 -4.98
C ALA A 180 11.60 10.05 -4.21
N ALA A 181 12.83 9.51 -4.22
CA ALA A 181 13.99 10.14 -3.60
C ALA A 181 14.31 11.49 -4.25
N ALA A 182 14.29 11.57 -5.58
CA ALA A 182 14.48 12.82 -6.31
C ALA A 182 13.39 13.86 -5.99
N ALA A 183 12.12 13.44 -5.89
CA ALA A 183 11.02 14.34 -5.55
C ALA A 183 11.13 14.93 -4.14
N LEU A 184 11.82 14.24 -3.24
CA LEU A 184 12.12 14.74 -1.87
C LEU A 184 13.50 15.39 -1.78
N ALA A 185 14.19 15.60 -2.90
CA ALA A 185 15.54 16.18 -2.96
C ALA A 185 16.52 15.47 -1.99
N LEU A 186 16.39 14.17 -1.85
CA LEU A 186 17.34 13.34 -1.12
C LEU A 186 18.58 13.23 -2.02
N GLY A 187 19.63 13.98 -1.73
CA GLY A 187 20.90 13.91 -2.49
C GLY A 187 21.40 12.47 -2.65
N ASP A 188 22.36 12.26 -3.55
CA ASP A 188 23.00 10.94 -3.78
C ASP A 188 23.78 10.47 -2.54
#